data_c34ec7fd78bd665c941bc3bc8a1087e9
#
_entry.id   c34ec7fd78bd665c941bc3bc8a1087e9
#
_cell.length_a   1.000
_cell.length_b   1.000
_cell.length_c   1.000
_cell.angle_alpha   90.00
_cell.angle_beta   90.00
_cell.angle_gamma   90.00
#
_symmetry.space_group_name_H-M   'P 1'
#
loop_
_entity.id
_entity.type
_entity.pdbx_description
1 polymer ?
#
loop_
_entity_poly.entity_id
_entity_poly.type
_entity_poly.pdbx_seq_one_letter_code
_entity_poly.pdbx_strand_id
1 'polypeptide(L)'
;MFDKLEDLLHHYEELMNTLSEPDVANDPNRFRKLMKEQSDLQPIVDAYKEYKACKQTIEDSLAILDEESDEEMRELAKEELNEAKSRLGELEQKLKILLLPKDPNDDKNVIVEIRAGAGGEEAALFAAEIYRMYVHYAERRGWKVETLEADETGIGGMKSVNFMVTGAGAYSVLKYESGVHRVQRVPETESQGRIQTSTCSVAVMPEAEDVEVHIDDKDIRIDVMRASGNGGQCVNTTDSAVRLTHYPTGIMIYSQTEKSQIQNKEKAFALLRTKLYDLELQKKQDAESEERRSQIGTGDRSEKIRTYNFPQGRVTDHRINLTLYKLDKILDGDIQEIIDACIAADQAKKLAKMQDEN
;
A
#
# COMPACT_ATOMS: atom_id res chain seq x y z
N MET A 1 7.47 -19.14 16.97
CA MET A 1 8.20 -18.12 16.18
C MET A 1 9.42 -18.72 15.49
N PHE A 2 10.32 -19.38 16.22
CA PHE A 2 11.56 -19.91 15.62
C PHE A 2 11.34 -21.05 14.63
N ASP A 3 10.36 -21.92 14.85
CA ASP A 3 10.00 -22.98 13.89
C ASP A 3 9.57 -22.38 12.52
N LYS A 4 8.79 -21.29 12.55
CA LYS A 4 8.41 -20.56 11.33
C LYS A 4 9.61 -19.93 10.61
N LEU A 5 10.64 -19.48 11.35
CA LEU A 5 11.86 -18.91 10.76
C LEU A 5 12.72 -19.99 10.10
N GLU A 6 12.72 -21.21 10.65
CA GLU A 6 13.42 -22.34 10.04
C GLU A 6 12.73 -22.76 8.73
N ASP A 7 11.39 -22.84 8.74
CA ASP A 7 10.60 -23.10 7.54
C ASP A 7 10.84 -22.05 6.45
N LEU A 8 10.91 -20.77 6.84
CA LEU A 8 11.22 -19.67 5.90
C LEU A 8 12.64 -19.77 5.33
N LEU A 9 13.62 -20.20 6.12
CA LEU A 9 14.98 -20.42 5.65
C LEU A 9 15.02 -21.54 4.61
N HIS A 10 14.35 -22.67 4.87
CA HIS A 10 14.25 -23.76 3.92
C HIS A 10 13.54 -23.35 2.64
N HIS A 11 12.43 -22.65 2.76
CA HIS A 11 11.70 -22.12 1.60
C HIS A 11 12.57 -21.17 0.75
N TYR A 12 13.36 -20.31 1.42
CA TYR A 12 14.30 -19.42 0.73
C TYR A 12 15.38 -20.22 -0.04
N GLU A 13 15.90 -21.29 0.53
CA GLU A 13 16.89 -22.16 -0.14
C GLU A 13 16.30 -22.88 -1.35
N GLU A 14 15.06 -23.38 -1.24
CA GLU A 14 14.32 -23.97 -2.37
C GLU A 14 14.06 -22.94 -3.46
N LEU A 15 13.69 -21.71 -3.08
CA LEU A 15 13.46 -20.59 -4.00
C LEU A 15 14.74 -20.24 -4.78
N MET A 16 15.90 -20.19 -4.11
CA MET A 16 17.19 -19.94 -4.74
C MET A 16 17.58 -21.04 -5.71
N ASN A 17 17.30 -22.31 -5.38
CA ASN A 17 17.50 -23.44 -6.28
C ASN A 17 16.61 -23.33 -7.51
N THR A 18 15.31 -23.01 -7.31
CA THR A 18 14.34 -22.84 -8.38
C THR A 18 14.73 -21.69 -9.32
N LEU A 19 15.20 -20.55 -8.78
CA LEU A 19 15.68 -19.42 -9.57
C LEU A 19 16.91 -19.76 -10.44
N SER A 20 17.68 -20.77 -10.03
CA SER A 20 18.85 -21.25 -10.77
C SER A 20 18.50 -22.21 -11.92
N GLU A 21 17.24 -22.64 -12.03
CA GLU A 21 16.77 -23.53 -13.09
C GLU A 21 16.67 -22.79 -14.45
N PRO A 22 17.19 -23.37 -15.55
CA PRO A 22 17.13 -22.74 -16.88
C PRO A 22 15.70 -22.45 -17.37
N ASP A 23 14.72 -23.26 -16.96
CA ASP A 23 13.33 -23.14 -17.38
C ASP A 23 12.67 -21.87 -16.81
N VAL A 24 13.08 -21.43 -15.63
CA VAL A 24 12.57 -20.22 -14.98
C VAL A 24 13.06 -18.96 -15.69
N ALA A 25 14.30 -18.98 -16.20
CA ALA A 25 14.86 -17.86 -16.96
C ALA A 25 14.11 -17.61 -18.29
N ASN A 26 13.43 -18.62 -18.82
CA ASN A 26 12.67 -18.53 -20.07
C ASN A 26 11.24 -17.96 -19.89
N ASP A 27 10.75 -17.86 -18.63
CA ASP A 27 9.44 -17.27 -18.31
C ASP A 27 9.60 -15.97 -17.50
N PRO A 28 9.56 -14.80 -18.15
CA PRO A 28 9.78 -13.50 -17.49
C PRO A 28 8.78 -13.20 -16.36
N ASN A 29 7.56 -13.72 -16.45
CA ASN A 29 6.53 -13.46 -15.44
C ASN A 29 6.78 -14.31 -14.19
N ARG A 30 7.10 -15.59 -14.37
CA ARG A 30 7.46 -16.50 -13.29
C ARG A 30 8.77 -16.03 -12.61
N PHE A 31 9.77 -15.67 -13.38
CA PHE A 31 11.04 -15.13 -12.87
C PHE A 31 10.84 -13.89 -12.01
N ARG A 32 10.00 -12.92 -12.48
CA ARG A 32 9.73 -11.69 -11.72
C ARG A 32 9.02 -11.98 -10.39
N LYS A 33 8.07 -12.92 -10.36
CA LYS A 33 7.39 -13.31 -9.12
C LYS A 33 8.35 -13.92 -8.11
N LEU A 34 9.19 -14.87 -8.55
CA LEU A 34 10.17 -15.54 -7.69
C LEU A 34 11.25 -14.57 -7.19
N MET A 35 11.71 -13.64 -8.03
CA MET A 35 12.66 -12.59 -7.63
C MET A 35 12.05 -11.64 -6.59
N LYS A 36 10.77 -11.29 -6.73
CA LYS A 36 10.10 -10.47 -5.72
C LYS A 36 10.00 -11.22 -4.39
N GLU A 37 9.61 -12.48 -4.40
CA GLU A 37 9.52 -13.33 -3.22
C GLU A 37 10.89 -13.48 -2.53
N GLN A 38 11.96 -13.69 -3.31
CA GLN A 38 13.33 -13.73 -2.82
C GLN A 38 13.73 -12.42 -2.15
N SER A 39 13.45 -11.29 -2.78
CA SER A 39 13.74 -9.95 -2.24
C SER A 39 12.99 -9.68 -0.93
N ASP A 40 11.75 -10.19 -0.80
CA ASP A 40 10.95 -10.04 0.42
C ASP A 40 11.45 -10.90 1.58
N LEU A 41 11.95 -12.10 1.30
CA LEU A 41 12.46 -13.05 2.30
C LEU A 41 13.90 -12.76 2.72
N GLN A 42 14.72 -12.18 1.83
CA GLN A 42 16.15 -11.92 2.06
C GLN A 42 16.43 -11.23 3.41
N PRO A 43 15.76 -10.11 3.78
CA PRO A 43 16.05 -9.41 5.04
C PRO A 43 15.74 -10.26 6.28
N ILE A 44 14.73 -11.14 6.19
CA ILE A 44 14.33 -12.04 7.28
C ILE A 44 15.39 -13.13 7.45
N VAL A 45 15.82 -13.73 6.34
CA VAL A 45 16.83 -14.80 6.32
C VAL A 45 18.17 -14.29 6.81
N ASP A 46 18.60 -13.10 6.37
CA ASP A 46 19.87 -12.51 6.80
C ASP A 46 19.86 -12.21 8.29
N ALA A 47 18.79 -11.61 8.83
CA ALA A 47 18.64 -11.37 10.25
C ALA A 47 18.58 -12.66 11.06
N TYR A 48 17.96 -13.71 10.52
CA TYR A 48 17.89 -15.01 11.18
C TYR A 48 19.23 -15.76 11.19
N LYS A 49 19.99 -15.68 10.11
CA LYS A 49 21.38 -16.23 10.06
C LYS A 49 22.28 -15.52 11.07
N GLU A 50 22.18 -14.18 11.15
CA GLU A 50 22.91 -13.39 12.16
C GLU A 50 22.50 -13.78 13.58
N TYR A 51 21.20 -14.00 13.84
CA TYR A 51 20.69 -14.48 15.11
C TYR A 51 21.27 -15.85 15.50
N LYS A 52 21.30 -16.81 14.56
CA LYS A 52 21.92 -18.12 14.78
C LYS A 52 23.41 -18.02 15.10
N ALA A 53 24.12 -17.17 14.36
CA ALA A 53 25.55 -16.92 14.61
C ALA A 53 25.79 -16.34 16.00
N CYS A 54 25.01 -15.31 16.42
CA CYS A 54 25.10 -14.75 17.77
C CYS A 54 24.80 -15.78 18.87
N LYS A 55 23.82 -16.65 18.62
CA LYS A 55 23.50 -17.72 19.58
C LYS A 55 24.64 -18.72 19.73
N GLN A 56 25.27 -19.10 18.60
CA GLN A 56 26.44 -19.96 18.61
C GLN A 56 27.61 -19.29 19.35
N THR A 57 27.89 -18.02 19.10
CA THR A 57 28.92 -17.25 19.83
C THR A 57 28.68 -17.25 21.33
N ILE A 58 27.43 -17.14 21.80
CA ILE A 58 27.07 -17.20 23.21
C ILE A 58 27.39 -18.59 23.79
N GLU A 59 27.04 -19.67 23.06
CA GLU A 59 27.31 -21.04 23.50
C GLU A 59 28.82 -21.29 23.55
N ASP A 60 29.59 -20.86 22.55
CA ASP A 60 31.03 -20.99 22.48
C ASP A 60 31.74 -20.18 23.60
N SER A 61 31.32 -18.93 23.82
CA SER A 61 31.88 -18.09 24.88
C SER A 61 31.60 -18.66 26.27
N LEU A 62 30.42 -19.27 26.48
CA LEU A 62 30.09 -19.95 27.74
C LEU A 62 30.97 -21.20 27.94
N ALA A 63 31.21 -21.99 26.92
CA ALA A 63 32.09 -23.16 26.97
C ALA A 63 33.54 -22.75 27.31
N ILE A 64 34.06 -21.68 26.71
CA ILE A 64 35.37 -21.11 27.03
C ILE A 64 35.43 -20.68 28.50
N LEU A 65 34.40 -20.04 29.04
CA LEU A 65 34.33 -19.62 30.43
C LEU A 65 34.33 -20.80 31.41
N ASP A 66 33.82 -21.96 31.02
CA ASP A 66 33.76 -23.16 31.85
C ASP A 66 35.07 -23.99 31.79
N GLU A 67 35.72 -24.04 30.63
CA GLU A 67 36.86 -24.92 30.37
C GLU A 67 38.22 -24.20 30.51
N GLU A 68 38.30 -22.89 30.26
CA GLU A 68 39.55 -22.15 30.24
C GLU A 68 39.93 -21.59 31.60
N SER A 69 41.22 -21.74 31.98
CA SER A 69 41.80 -21.26 33.23
C SER A 69 42.55 -19.93 33.08
N ASP A 70 42.87 -19.50 31.88
CA ASP A 70 43.56 -18.24 31.59
C ASP A 70 42.63 -17.05 31.82
N GLU A 71 43.07 -16.11 32.63
CA GLU A 71 42.28 -14.96 33.08
C GLU A 71 42.05 -13.96 31.92
N GLU A 72 43.01 -13.77 31.00
CA GLU A 72 42.87 -12.92 29.81
C GLU A 72 41.86 -13.50 28.83
N MET A 73 41.90 -14.79 28.57
CA MET A 73 40.95 -15.47 27.72
C MET A 73 39.53 -15.44 28.28
N ARG A 74 39.40 -15.56 29.58
CA ARG A 74 38.09 -15.45 30.27
C ARG A 74 37.51 -14.04 30.24
N GLU A 75 38.34 -12.99 30.33
CA GLU A 75 37.87 -11.60 30.19
C GLU A 75 37.38 -11.34 28.76
N LEU A 76 38.14 -11.73 27.75
CA LEU A 76 37.71 -11.63 26.33
C LEU A 76 36.40 -12.38 26.10
N ALA A 77 36.26 -13.61 26.58
CA ALA A 77 35.01 -14.38 26.44
C ALA A 77 33.82 -13.72 27.18
N LYS A 78 34.05 -13.02 28.28
CA LYS A 78 32.98 -12.25 28.96
C LYS A 78 32.55 -11.02 28.17
N GLU A 79 33.49 -10.29 27.57
CA GLU A 79 33.19 -9.15 26.73
C GLU A 79 32.40 -9.59 25.51
N GLU A 80 32.85 -10.62 24.81
CA GLU A 80 32.19 -11.21 23.65
C GLU A 80 30.80 -11.74 23.99
N LEU A 81 30.63 -12.40 25.12
CA LEU A 81 29.34 -12.88 25.63
C LEU A 81 28.36 -11.73 25.89
N ASN A 82 28.83 -10.62 26.48
CA ASN A 82 27.97 -9.47 26.74
C ASN A 82 27.54 -8.77 25.46
N GLU A 83 28.46 -8.60 24.52
CA GLU A 83 28.18 -8.03 23.22
C GLU A 83 27.18 -8.90 22.42
N ALA A 84 27.43 -10.21 22.35
CA ALA A 84 26.55 -11.16 21.68
C ALA A 84 25.15 -11.21 22.31
N LYS A 85 25.01 -11.13 23.64
CA LYS A 85 23.71 -11.06 24.32
C LYS A 85 22.95 -9.77 23.99
N SER A 86 23.62 -8.63 23.94
CA SER A 86 23.01 -7.36 23.54
C SER A 86 22.51 -7.43 22.11
N ARG A 87 23.36 -7.93 21.21
CA ARG A 87 23.05 -8.10 19.79
C ARG A 87 21.90 -9.07 19.55
N LEU A 88 21.85 -10.17 20.30
CA LEU A 88 20.77 -11.16 20.25
C LEU A 88 19.41 -10.51 20.55
N GLY A 89 19.34 -9.67 21.58
CA GLY A 89 18.11 -8.95 21.94
C GLY A 89 17.65 -7.97 20.84
N GLU A 90 18.57 -7.26 20.20
CA GLU A 90 18.27 -6.38 19.07
C GLU A 90 17.75 -7.18 17.88
N LEU A 91 18.38 -8.31 17.55
CA LEU A 91 17.99 -9.19 16.45
C LEU A 91 16.62 -9.84 16.69
N GLU A 92 16.29 -10.21 17.92
CA GLU A 92 14.95 -10.71 18.26
C GLU A 92 13.86 -9.66 18.00
N GLN A 93 14.10 -8.40 18.37
CA GLN A 93 13.17 -7.32 18.09
C GLN A 93 13.06 -7.06 16.58
N LYS A 94 14.19 -7.03 15.88
CA LYS A 94 14.24 -6.87 14.41
C LYS A 94 13.48 -7.99 13.70
N LEU A 95 13.67 -9.25 14.10
CA LEU A 95 12.97 -10.40 13.53
C LEU A 95 11.47 -10.34 13.80
N LYS A 96 11.04 -9.92 14.99
CA LYS A 96 9.61 -9.71 15.28
C LYS A 96 8.98 -8.68 14.36
N ILE A 97 9.69 -7.59 14.05
CA ILE A 97 9.23 -6.55 13.13
C ILE A 97 9.19 -7.06 11.69
N LEU A 98 10.23 -7.77 11.25
CA LEU A 98 10.31 -8.32 9.90
C LEU A 98 9.26 -9.41 9.62
N LEU A 99 8.78 -10.11 10.64
CA LEU A 99 7.71 -11.11 10.54
C LEU A 99 6.30 -10.50 10.54
N LEU A 100 6.17 -9.18 10.76
CA LEU A 100 4.85 -8.54 10.63
C LEU A 100 4.35 -8.66 9.19
N PRO A 101 3.05 -8.90 9.00
CA PRO A 101 2.48 -8.97 7.67
C PRO A 101 2.70 -7.64 6.94
N LYS A 102 3.40 -7.71 5.81
CA LYS A 102 3.58 -6.56 4.92
C LYS A 102 2.29 -6.28 4.17
N ASP A 103 1.98 -5.03 3.97
CA ASP A 103 0.89 -4.61 3.10
C ASP A 103 1.31 -4.89 1.63
N PRO A 104 0.51 -5.63 0.84
CA PRO A 104 0.85 -5.93 -0.55
C PRO A 104 0.98 -4.67 -1.42
N ASN A 105 0.46 -3.54 -0.96
CA ASN A 105 0.52 -2.27 -1.65
C ASN A 105 1.77 -1.45 -1.32
N ASP A 106 2.59 -1.85 -0.32
CA ASP A 106 3.72 -1.06 0.16
C ASP A 106 4.76 -0.71 -0.92
N ASP A 107 4.91 -1.55 -1.95
CA ASP A 107 5.83 -1.33 -3.07
C ASP A 107 5.24 -0.47 -4.20
N LYS A 108 3.93 -0.16 -4.15
CA LYS A 108 3.25 0.56 -5.22
C LYS A 108 3.56 2.06 -5.17
N ASN A 109 3.39 2.70 -6.33
CA ASN A 109 3.27 4.14 -6.40
C ASN A 109 1.99 4.59 -5.70
N VAL A 110 1.90 5.86 -5.40
CA VAL A 110 0.80 6.39 -4.60
C VAL A 110 0.13 7.57 -5.30
N ILE A 111 -1.19 7.59 -5.24
CA ILE A 111 -2.01 8.74 -5.63
C ILE A 111 -2.45 9.42 -4.34
N VAL A 112 -2.12 10.71 -4.24
CA VAL A 112 -2.51 11.54 -3.10
C VAL A 112 -3.56 12.55 -3.57
N GLU A 113 -4.68 12.58 -2.88
CA GLU A 113 -5.76 13.54 -3.11
C GLU A 113 -5.85 14.48 -1.91
N ILE A 114 -5.75 15.78 -2.13
CA ILE A 114 -5.92 16.80 -1.11
C ILE A 114 -7.16 17.61 -1.47
N ARG A 115 -8.05 17.80 -0.50
CA ARG A 115 -9.24 18.63 -0.67
C ARG A 115 -9.36 19.62 0.47
N ALA A 116 -9.67 20.87 0.12
CA ALA A 116 -10.02 21.88 1.11
C ALA A 116 -11.28 21.47 1.86
N GLY A 117 -11.23 21.54 3.18
CA GLY A 117 -12.35 21.21 4.07
C GLY A 117 -13.04 22.46 4.61
N ALA A 118 -13.30 22.48 5.93
CA ALA A 118 -13.92 23.62 6.59
C ALA A 118 -12.97 24.81 6.67
N GLY A 119 -13.36 25.99 6.18
CA GLY A 119 -12.58 27.23 6.28
C GLY A 119 -12.58 28.11 5.03
N GLY A 120 -13.30 27.70 3.97
CA GLY A 120 -13.42 28.49 2.73
C GLY A 120 -12.10 28.70 2.03
N GLU A 121 -11.78 29.94 1.68
CA GLU A 121 -10.54 30.33 0.97
C GLU A 121 -9.26 29.96 1.75
N GLU A 122 -9.31 30.10 3.07
CA GLU A 122 -8.19 29.73 3.94
C GLU A 122 -7.90 28.21 3.92
N ALA A 123 -8.94 27.40 3.85
CA ALA A 123 -8.77 25.96 3.69
C ALA A 123 -8.11 25.60 2.34
N ALA A 124 -8.42 26.36 1.29
CA ALA A 124 -7.80 26.19 -0.02
C ALA A 124 -6.32 26.61 -0.04
N LEU A 125 -5.97 27.71 0.65
CA LEU A 125 -4.58 28.13 0.83
C LEU A 125 -3.79 27.09 1.62
N PHE A 126 -4.38 26.56 2.68
CA PHE A 126 -3.76 25.52 3.48
C PHE A 126 -3.58 24.20 2.69
N ALA A 127 -4.56 23.82 1.86
CA ALA A 127 -4.43 22.66 0.98
C ALA A 127 -3.25 22.81 0.01
N ALA A 128 -3.02 24.00 -0.55
CA ALA A 128 -1.88 24.30 -1.39
C ALA A 128 -0.53 24.19 -0.62
N GLU A 129 -0.50 24.60 0.65
CA GLU A 129 0.70 24.46 1.50
C GLU A 129 0.99 22.98 1.81
N ILE A 130 -0.02 22.18 2.13
CA ILE A 130 0.13 20.75 2.35
C ILE A 130 0.58 20.04 1.08
N TYR A 131 0.06 20.41 -0.09
CA TYR A 131 0.55 19.90 -1.37
C TYR A 131 2.04 20.20 -1.55
N ARG A 132 2.46 21.47 -1.37
CA ARG A 132 3.86 21.87 -1.46
C ARG A 132 4.77 21.12 -0.47
N MET A 133 4.29 20.90 0.75
CA MET A 133 5.00 20.10 1.76
C MET A 133 5.30 18.69 1.25
N TYR A 134 4.32 18.02 0.64
CA TYR A 134 4.53 16.67 0.10
C TYR A 134 5.42 16.66 -1.15
N VAL A 135 5.34 17.68 -2.01
CA VAL A 135 6.25 17.82 -3.16
C VAL A 135 7.69 17.93 -2.68
N HIS A 136 7.99 18.83 -1.74
CA HIS A 136 9.34 18.98 -1.18
C HIS A 136 9.82 17.72 -0.46
N TYR A 137 8.93 17.02 0.25
CA TYR A 137 9.27 15.75 0.87
C TYR A 137 9.64 14.69 -0.18
N ALA A 138 8.85 14.56 -1.23
CA ALA A 138 9.10 13.62 -2.32
C ALA A 138 10.42 13.92 -3.05
N GLU A 139 10.72 15.20 -3.31
CA GLU A 139 11.99 15.65 -3.89
C GLU A 139 13.19 15.25 -3.02
N ARG A 140 13.11 15.44 -1.70
CA ARG A 140 14.16 15.00 -0.75
C ARG A 140 14.38 13.50 -0.74
N ARG A 141 13.33 12.75 -1.03
CA ARG A 141 13.39 11.26 -1.15
C ARG A 141 13.83 10.80 -2.54
N GLY A 142 14.01 11.70 -3.49
CA GLY A 142 14.32 11.38 -4.89
C GLY A 142 13.14 10.74 -5.63
N TRP A 143 11.90 10.96 -5.16
CA TRP A 143 10.69 10.50 -5.81
C TRP A 143 10.20 11.51 -6.84
N LYS A 144 9.56 11.02 -7.90
CA LYS A 144 8.95 11.85 -8.93
C LYS A 144 7.51 12.19 -8.52
N VAL A 145 7.15 13.46 -8.64
CA VAL A 145 5.77 13.94 -8.44
C VAL A 145 5.19 14.37 -9.77
N GLU A 146 3.97 13.95 -10.05
CA GLU A 146 3.21 14.32 -11.25
C GLU A 146 1.80 14.73 -10.84
N THR A 147 1.44 15.99 -11.11
CA THR A 147 0.09 16.49 -10.85
C THR A 147 -0.86 15.96 -11.91
N LEU A 148 -1.88 15.24 -11.47
CA LEU A 148 -2.91 14.69 -12.37
C LEU A 148 -4.03 15.67 -12.62
N GLU A 149 -4.49 16.36 -11.55
CA GLU A 149 -5.58 17.32 -11.60
C GLU A 149 -5.41 18.35 -10.48
N ALA A 150 -5.73 19.62 -10.75
CA ALA A 150 -5.74 20.69 -9.75
C ALA A 150 -6.88 21.66 -10.03
N ASP A 151 -7.68 21.97 -8.98
CA ASP A 151 -8.68 23.05 -8.99
C ASP A 151 -8.14 24.21 -8.15
N GLU A 152 -7.49 25.14 -8.83
CA GLU A 152 -6.85 26.30 -8.23
C GLU A 152 -7.85 27.44 -7.97
N THR A 153 -7.63 28.18 -6.89
CA THR A 153 -8.38 29.42 -6.60
C THR A 153 -7.62 30.64 -7.12
N GLY A 154 -8.34 31.73 -7.40
CA GLY A 154 -7.73 32.98 -7.89
C GLY A 154 -6.72 33.64 -6.96
N ILE A 155 -6.58 33.17 -5.71
CA ILE A 155 -5.65 33.68 -4.68
C ILE A 155 -4.48 32.73 -4.40
N GLY A 156 -4.23 31.73 -5.27
CA GLY A 156 -3.13 30.75 -5.12
C GLY A 156 -3.42 29.60 -4.18
N GLY A 157 -4.66 29.41 -3.73
CA GLY A 157 -5.11 28.23 -3.01
C GLY A 157 -5.54 27.11 -3.96
N MET A 158 -5.79 25.91 -3.43
CA MET A 158 -6.30 24.75 -4.15
C MET A 158 -7.56 24.21 -3.46
N LYS A 159 -8.70 24.14 -4.19
CA LYS A 159 -9.89 23.48 -3.67
C LYS A 159 -9.70 21.98 -3.63
N SER A 160 -9.05 21.45 -4.66
CA SER A 160 -8.62 20.06 -4.72
C SER A 160 -7.37 19.93 -5.58
N VAL A 161 -6.52 18.98 -5.24
CA VAL A 161 -5.37 18.57 -6.05
C VAL A 161 -5.17 17.06 -5.93
N ASN A 162 -5.00 16.41 -7.08
CA ASN A 162 -4.69 15.00 -7.20
C ASN A 162 -3.32 14.87 -7.87
N PHE A 163 -2.40 14.16 -7.26
CA PHE A 163 -1.06 13.97 -7.79
C PHE A 163 -0.55 12.56 -7.50
N MET A 164 0.30 12.07 -8.38
CA MET A 164 0.97 10.79 -8.25
C MET A 164 2.39 10.98 -7.73
N VAL A 165 2.80 10.16 -6.78
CA VAL A 165 4.18 10.07 -6.32
C VAL A 165 4.73 8.71 -6.72
N THR A 166 5.75 8.73 -7.59
CA THR A 166 6.40 7.54 -8.12
C THR A 166 7.76 7.35 -7.47
N GLY A 167 7.93 6.23 -6.76
CA GLY A 167 9.20 5.92 -6.11
C GLY A 167 9.11 4.65 -5.26
N ALA A 168 10.25 4.01 -5.02
CA ALA A 168 10.29 2.81 -4.22
C ALA A 168 9.75 3.04 -2.79
N GLY A 169 8.74 2.27 -2.40
CA GLY A 169 8.13 2.34 -1.08
C GLY A 169 7.33 3.63 -0.81
N ALA A 170 6.90 4.37 -1.85
CA ALA A 170 6.18 5.63 -1.67
C ALA A 170 4.88 5.43 -0.89
N TYR A 171 4.10 4.38 -1.21
CA TYR A 171 2.87 4.09 -0.49
C TYR A 171 3.14 3.68 0.97
N SER A 172 4.15 2.86 1.24
CA SER A 172 4.49 2.39 2.59
C SER A 172 4.74 3.52 3.59
N VAL A 173 5.19 4.66 3.08
CA VAL A 173 5.52 5.87 3.84
C VAL A 173 4.33 6.83 3.91
N LEU A 174 3.75 7.17 2.76
CA LEU A 174 2.70 8.20 2.67
C LEU A 174 1.34 7.72 3.16
N LYS A 175 1.06 6.41 3.25
CA LYS A 175 -0.20 5.88 3.79
C LYS A 175 -0.52 6.41 5.20
N TYR A 176 0.48 6.79 5.99
CA TYR A 176 0.31 7.37 7.32
C TYR A 176 -0.09 8.85 7.30
N GLU A 177 -0.11 9.49 6.14
CA GLU A 177 -0.51 10.90 5.98
C GLU A 177 -2.01 11.07 5.68
N SER A 178 -2.73 9.97 5.47
CA SER A 178 -4.18 10.00 5.21
C SER A 178 -4.97 10.47 6.43
N GLY A 179 -5.93 11.36 6.21
CA GLY A 179 -6.82 11.89 7.23
C GLY A 179 -7.05 13.39 7.13
N VAL A 180 -7.58 13.98 8.21
CA VAL A 180 -7.90 15.42 8.28
C VAL A 180 -6.74 16.18 8.93
N HIS A 181 -6.16 17.12 8.19
CA HIS A 181 -5.15 18.06 8.67
C HIS A 181 -5.81 19.37 9.08
N ARG A 182 -5.46 19.89 10.23
CA ARG A 182 -6.04 21.11 10.80
C ARG A 182 -5.00 22.20 10.98
N VAL A 183 -5.29 23.41 10.52
CA VAL A 183 -4.45 24.59 10.71
C VAL A 183 -5.11 25.57 11.69
N GLN A 184 -4.29 26.19 12.52
CA GLN A 184 -4.66 27.29 13.41
C GLN A 184 -3.72 28.45 13.15
N ARG A 185 -4.22 29.49 12.48
CA ARG A 185 -3.49 30.75 12.23
C ARG A 185 -4.45 31.90 12.00
N VAL A 186 -3.93 33.11 11.97
CA VAL A 186 -4.63 34.27 11.42
C VAL A 186 -4.59 34.14 9.91
N PRO A 187 -5.74 33.96 9.22
CA PRO A 187 -5.76 33.86 7.76
C PRO A 187 -5.26 35.14 7.08
N GLU A 188 -4.67 35.01 5.90
CA GLU A 188 -4.32 36.17 5.07
C GLU A 188 -5.56 36.99 4.66
N THR A 189 -6.72 36.35 4.63
CA THR A 189 -8.03 36.95 4.32
C THR A 189 -8.70 37.62 5.52
N GLU A 190 -8.13 37.53 6.73
CA GLU A 190 -8.71 38.06 7.98
C GLU A 190 -8.17 39.44 8.30
N SER A 191 -9.05 40.45 8.32
CA SER A 191 -8.66 41.85 8.58
C SER A 191 -8.58 42.22 10.06
N GLN A 192 -9.18 41.42 10.97
CA GLN A 192 -9.25 41.71 12.41
C GLN A 192 -8.25 40.95 13.26
N GLY A 193 -7.33 40.21 12.64
CA GLY A 193 -6.27 39.47 13.34
C GLY A 193 -6.76 38.28 14.19
N ARG A 194 -7.96 37.75 13.93
CA ARG A 194 -8.52 36.62 14.69
C ARG A 194 -7.93 35.30 14.20
N ILE A 195 -7.50 34.47 15.15
CA ILE A 195 -7.06 33.10 14.83
C ILE A 195 -8.28 32.30 14.37
N GLN A 196 -8.20 31.74 13.18
CA GLN A 196 -9.21 30.84 12.65
C GLN A 196 -8.67 29.40 12.57
N THR A 197 -9.60 28.45 12.49
CA THR A 197 -9.28 27.04 12.36
C THR A 197 -9.85 26.53 11.04
N SER A 198 -8.96 26.11 10.14
CA SER A 198 -9.33 25.53 8.86
C SER A 198 -8.83 24.09 8.75
N THR A 199 -9.41 23.34 7.84
CA THR A 199 -9.02 21.93 7.60
C THR A 199 -8.85 21.65 6.13
N CYS A 200 -7.98 20.70 5.83
CA CYS A 200 -7.96 19.98 4.55
C CYS A 200 -7.94 18.47 4.82
N SER A 201 -8.50 17.70 3.91
CA SER A 201 -8.47 16.24 3.96
C SER A 201 -7.44 15.71 2.95
N VAL A 202 -6.70 14.71 3.36
CA VAL A 202 -5.71 14.02 2.54
C VAL A 202 -6.13 12.55 2.44
N ALA A 203 -6.35 12.05 1.22
CA ALA A 203 -6.51 10.64 0.94
C ALA A 203 -5.26 10.11 0.24
N VAL A 204 -4.82 8.94 0.64
CA VAL A 204 -3.62 8.29 0.11
C VAL A 204 -4.02 6.91 -0.39
N MET A 205 -3.98 6.73 -1.70
CA MET A 205 -4.43 5.51 -2.37
C MET A 205 -3.25 4.87 -3.11
N PRO A 206 -3.11 3.53 -3.10
CA PRO A 206 -2.12 2.88 -3.94
C PRO A 206 -2.49 3.04 -5.42
N GLU A 207 -1.48 3.10 -6.30
CA GLU A 207 -1.72 3.07 -7.74
C GLU A 207 -2.51 1.82 -8.12
N ALA A 208 -3.59 2.03 -8.84
CA ALA A 208 -4.49 0.97 -9.25
C ALA A 208 -3.88 0.13 -10.38
N GLU A 209 -3.88 -1.20 -10.21
CA GLU A 209 -3.51 -2.13 -11.29
C GLU A 209 -4.62 -2.22 -12.34
N ASP A 210 -4.25 -2.53 -13.58
CA ASP A 210 -5.22 -2.78 -14.64
C ASP A 210 -6.13 -3.96 -14.30
N VAL A 211 -7.39 -3.85 -14.67
CA VAL A 211 -8.36 -4.92 -14.47
C VAL A 211 -8.18 -5.95 -15.58
N GLU A 212 -7.66 -7.12 -15.25
CA GLU A 212 -7.62 -8.26 -16.17
C GLU A 212 -8.85 -9.15 -15.95
N VAL A 213 -9.60 -9.39 -17.03
CA VAL A 213 -10.74 -10.32 -17.01
C VAL A 213 -10.31 -11.63 -17.62
N HIS A 214 -10.15 -12.63 -16.78
CA HIS A 214 -9.97 -14.03 -17.21
C HIS A 214 -11.31 -14.76 -17.24
N ILE A 215 -11.59 -15.44 -18.34
CA ILE A 215 -12.83 -16.20 -18.54
C ILE A 215 -12.46 -17.65 -18.71
N ASP A 216 -12.83 -18.50 -17.76
CA ASP A 216 -12.66 -19.94 -17.84
C ASP A 216 -13.81 -20.55 -18.67
N ASP A 217 -13.48 -21.41 -19.63
CA ASP A 217 -14.47 -22.14 -20.44
C ASP A 217 -15.42 -23.01 -19.59
N LYS A 218 -14.99 -23.44 -18.41
CA LYS A 218 -15.80 -24.24 -17.45
C LYS A 218 -16.94 -23.42 -16.84
N ASP A 219 -16.78 -22.11 -16.76
CA ASP A 219 -17.74 -21.20 -16.15
C ASP A 219 -18.79 -20.70 -17.15
N ILE A 220 -18.70 -21.16 -18.40
CA ILE A 220 -19.59 -20.73 -19.46
C ILE A 220 -20.45 -21.90 -19.96
N ARG A 221 -21.76 -21.67 -20.01
CA ARG A 221 -22.69 -22.51 -20.74
C ARG A 221 -23.07 -21.83 -22.06
N ILE A 222 -22.97 -22.60 -23.15
CA ILE A 222 -23.34 -22.17 -24.49
C ILE A 222 -24.55 -22.96 -24.93
N ASP A 223 -25.68 -22.28 -25.12
CA ASP A 223 -26.88 -22.85 -25.69
C ASP A 223 -27.08 -22.30 -27.12
N VAL A 224 -27.28 -23.19 -28.08
CA VAL A 224 -27.54 -22.84 -29.46
C VAL A 224 -29.03 -23.02 -29.72
N MET A 225 -29.65 -22.05 -30.43
CA MET A 225 -31.07 -22.07 -30.72
C MET A 225 -31.38 -21.36 -32.03
N ARG A 226 -32.61 -21.51 -32.48
CA ARG A 226 -33.09 -20.78 -33.65
C ARG A 226 -33.25 -19.30 -33.34
N ALA A 227 -32.91 -18.45 -34.33
CA ALA A 227 -33.12 -17.02 -34.18
C ALA A 227 -34.63 -16.72 -34.17
N SER A 228 -35.05 -15.76 -33.34
CA SER A 228 -36.45 -15.28 -33.30
C SER A 228 -36.59 -13.96 -34.07
N GLY A 229 -37.64 -13.81 -34.86
CA GLY A 229 -37.93 -12.59 -35.59
C GLY A 229 -38.56 -12.83 -36.96
N ASN A 230 -38.93 -11.73 -37.65
CA ASN A 230 -39.48 -11.80 -39.01
C ASN A 230 -38.34 -12.17 -39.98
N GLY A 231 -38.37 -13.37 -40.55
CA GLY A 231 -37.33 -13.87 -41.44
C GLY A 231 -37.77 -15.02 -42.32
N GLY A 232 -37.03 -15.26 -43.40
CA GLY A 232 -37.23 -16.35 -44.34
C GLY A 232 -36.66 -17.69 -43.86
N GLN A 233 -36.42 -18.65 -44.79
CA GLN A 233 -35.99 -20.01 -44.45
C GLN A 233 -34.77 -20.10 -43.54
N CYS A 234 -33.80 -19.17 -43.59
CA CYS A 234 -32.60 -19.18 -42.81
C CYS A 234 -32.87 -18.98 -41.28
N VAL A 235 -33.84 -18.14 -40.91
CA VAL A 235 -34.23 -17.88 -39.52
C VAL A 235 -34.97 -19.07 -38.90
N ASN A 236 -35.78 -19.76 -39.73
CA ASN A 236 -36.67 -20.82 -39.26
C ASN A 236 -36.02 -22.22 -39.24
N THR A 237 -34.93 -22.43 -39.98
CA THR A 237 -34.32 -23.76 -40.14
C THR A 237 -32.93 -23.88 -39.57
N THR A 238 -32.20 -22.77 -39.35
CA THR A 238 -30.80 -22.80 -38.91
C THR A 238 -30.68 -22.37 -37.44
N ASP A 239 -29.99 -23.17 -36.62
CA ASP A 239 -29.67 -22.82 -35.23
C ASP A 239 -28.50 -21.83 -35.19
N SER A 240 -28.77 -20.58 -35.56
CA SER A 240 -27.76 -19.50 -35.66
C SER A 240 -27.63 -18.64 -34.41
N ALA A 241 -28.67 -18.59 -33.56
CA ALA A 241 -28.64 -17.80 -32.33
C ALA A 241 -27.88 -18.53 -31.21
N VAL A 242 -27.12 -17.75 -30.46
CA VAL A 242 -26.31 -18.25 -29.35
C VAL A 242 -26.68 -17.52 -28.07
N ARG A 243 -26.89 -18.30 -27.00
CA ARG A 243 -27.04 -17.80 -25.62
C ARG A 243 -25.85 -18.25 -24.80
N LEU A 244 -25.10 -17.29 -24.24
CA LEU A 244 -24.05 -17.52 -23.29
C LEU A 244 -24.58 -17.25 -21.88
N THR A 245 -24.34 -18.17 -20.97
CA THR A 245 -24.61 -17.99 -19.54
C THR A 245 -23.30 -18.15 -18.77
N HIS A 246 -22.88 -17.13 -18.07
CA HIS A 246 -21.72 -17.17 -17.18
C HIS A 246 -22.19 -17.52 -15.77
N TYR A 247 -21.82 -18.70 -15.27
CA TYR A 247 -22.33 -19.24 -14.01
C TYR A 247 -22.00 -18.40 -12.78
N PRO A 248 -20.74 -17.92 -12.59
CA PRO A 248 -20.38 -17.21 -11.37
C PRO A 248 -21.11 -15.87 -11.20
N THR A 249 -21.39 -15.15 -12.29
CA THR A 249 -22.06 -13.84 -12.24
C THR A 249 -23.54 -13.90 -12.60
N GLY A 250 -24.04 -15.00 -13.15
CA GLY A 250 -25.40 -15.14 -13.65
C GLY A 250 -25.69 -14.31 -14.90
N ILE A 251 -24.68 -13.70 -15.53
CA ILE A 251 -24.85 -12.90 -16.73
C ILE A 251 -25.26 -13.79 -17.90
N MET A 252 -26.37 -13.44 -18.53
CA MET A 252 -26.85 -14.08 -19.74
C MET A 252 -26.72 -13.11 -20.92
N ILE A 253 -26.15 -13.61 -22.01
CA ILE A 253 -26.01 -12.86 -23.27
C ILE A 253 -26.64 -13.64 -24.39
N TYR A 254 -27.45 -12.97 -25.15
CA TYR A 254 -28.11 -13.52 -26.32
C TYR A 254 -27.64 -12.79 -27.58
N SER A 255 -27.14 -13.54 -28.57
CA SER A 255 -26.68 -13.00 -29.86
C SER A 255 -27.35 -13.72 -31.03
N GLN A 256 -28.06 -12.99 -31.88
CA GLN A 256 -28.73 -13.49 -33.06
C GLN A 256 -28.63 -12.54 -34.27
N THR A 257 -27.68 -11.58 -34.20
CA THR A 257 -27.57 -10.51 -35.22
C THR A 257 -26.99 -10.98 -36.53
N GLU A 258 -26.19 -12.05 -36.49
CA GLU A 258 -25.53 -12.60 -37.67
C GLU A 258 -26.21 -13.89 -38.15
N LYS A 259 -26.00 -14.22 -39.45
CA LYS A 259 -26.49 -15.45 -40.04
C LYS A 259 -25.64 -16.69 -39.64
N SER A 260 -24.46 -16.47 -39.16
CA SER A 260 -23.48 -17.50 -38.74
C SER A 260 -23.48 -17.69 -37.23
N GLN A 261 -23.63 -18.94 -36.78
CA GLN A 261 -23.51 -19.31 -35.39
C GLN A 261 -22.14 -18.93 -34.79
N ILE A 262 -21.05 -19.13 -35.57
CA ILE A 262 -19.70 -18.83 -35.15
C ILE A 262 -19.56 -17.32 -34.86
N GLN A 263 -20.05 -16.47 -35.76
CA GLN A 263 -20.00 -15.01 -35.58
C GLN A 263 -20.85 -14.55 -34.37
N ASN A 264 -22.02 -15.15 -34.17
CA ASN A 264 -22.86 -14.88 -33.01
C ASN A 264 -22.19 -15.32 -31.70
N LYS A 265 -21.45 -16.46 -31.72
CA LYS A 265 -20.66 -16.91 -30.59
C LYS A 265 -19.53 -15.91 -30.25
N GLU A 266 -18.76 -15.47 -31.26
CA GLU A 266 -17.69 -14.49 -31.06
C GLU A 266 -18.22 -13.16 -30.51
N LYS A 267 -19.32 -12.65 -31.04
CA LYS A 267 -19.99 -11.45 -30.53
C LYS A 267 -20.48 -11.61 -29.11
N ALA A 268 -21.06 -12.77 -28.78
CA ALA A 268 -21.53 -13.05 -27.42
C ALA A 268 -20.35 -13.10 -26.41
N PHE A 269 -19.21 -13.68 -26.79
CA PHE A 269 -18.00 -13.65 -25.98
C PHE A 269 -17.44 -12.24 -25.83
N ALA A 270 -17.39 -11.44 -26.89
CA ALA A 270 -16.95 -10.05 -26.82
C ALA A 270 -17.83 -9.22 -25.85
N LEU A 271 -19.16 -9.38 -25.97
CA LEU A 271 -20.09 -8.73 -25.04
C LEU A 271 -19.95 -9.23 -23.60
N LEU A 272 -19.67 -10.53 -23.39
CA LEU A 272 -19.43 -11.07 -22.05
C LEU A 272 -18.17 -10.45 -21.44
N ARG A 273 -17.06 -10.37 -22.20
CA ARG A 273 -15.83 -9.73 -21.73
C ARG A 273 -16.07 -8.27 -21.33
N THR A 274 -16.77 -7.52 -22.16
CA THR A 274 -17.10 -6.11 -21.83
C THR A 274 -17.92 -6.02 -20.55
N LYS A 275 -18.98 -6.83 -20.39
CA LYS A 275 -19.80 -6.78 -19.18
C LYS A 275 -19.07 -7.23 -17.93
N LEU A 276 -18.22 -8.23 -18.03
CA LEU A 276 -17.39 -8.67 -16.90
C LEU A 276 -16.35 -7.61 -16.54
N TYR A 277 -15.74 -6.98 -17.54
CA TYR A 277 -14.82 -5.85 -17.32
C TYR A 277 -15.52 -4.69 -16.62
N ASP A 278 -16.69 -4.27 -17.08
CA ASP A 278 -17.47 -3.20 -16.45
C ASP A 278 -17.84 -3.54 -15.00
N LEU A 279 -18.22 -4.81 -14.73
CA LEU A 279 -18.57 -5.26 -13.40
C LEU A 279 -17.36 -5.24 -12.44
N GLU A 280 -16.21 -5.74 -12.91
CA GLU A 280 -14.97 -5.70 -12.09
C GLU A 280 -14.47 -4.27 -11.89
N LEU A 281 -14.55 -3.43 -12.93
CA LEU A 281 -14.22 -2.00 -12.82
C LEU A 281 -15.11 -1.30 -11.80
N GLN A 282 -16.40 -1.57 -11.80
CA GLN A 282 -17.34 -0.99 -10.83
C GLN A 282 -17.06 -1.46 -9.42
N LYS A 283 -16.82 -2.75 -9.20
CA LYS A 283 -16.42 -3.27 -7.89
C LYS A 283 -15.16 -2.59 -7.35
N LYS A 284 -14.17 -2.40 -8.22
CA LYS A 284 -12.92 -1.72 -7.86
C LYS A 284 -13.17 -0.26 -7.49
N GLN A 285 -13.97 0.47 -8.27
CA GLN A 285 -14.34 1.86 -7.99
C GLN A 285 -15.13 1.98 -6.68
N ASP A 286 -16.03 1.05 -6.39
CA ASP A 286 -16.78 1.02 -5.14
C ASP A 286 -15.86 0.77 -3.94
N ALA A 287 -14.93 -0.18 -4.05
CA ALA A 287 -13.93 -0.46 -3.01
C ALA A 287 -13.00 0.74 -2.77
N GLU A 288 -12.47 1.37 -3.82
CA GLU A 288 -11.66 2.59 -3.72
C GLU A 288 -12.43 3.76 -3.10
N SER A 289 -13.73 3.89 -3.43
CA SER A 289 -14.58 4.93 -2.88
C SER A 289 -14.86 4.70 -1.38
N GLU A 290 -15.03 3.46 -0.97
CA GLU A 290 -15.22 3.08 0.44
C GLU A 290 -13.93 3.31 1.24
N GLU A 291 -12.78 2.89 0.70
CA GLU A 291 -11.47 3.14 1.30
C GLU A 291 -11.20 4.64 1.45
N ARG A 292 -11.44 5.43 0.40
CA ARG A 292 -11.31 6.90 0.45
C ARG A 292 -12.22 7.52 1.53
N ARG A 293 -13.46 7.07 1.65
CA ARG A 293 -14.39 7.55 2.70
C ARG A 293 -13.90 7.19 4.10
N SER A 294 -13.35 6.00 4.29
CA SER A 294 -12.81 5.56 5.58
C SER A 294 -11.62 6.41 6.04
N GLN A 295 -10.78 6.86 5.08
CA GLN A 295 -9.61 7.70 5.36
C GLN A 295 -9.98 9.15 5.70
N ILE A 296 -10.95 9.73 5.00
CA ILE A 296 -11.27 11.17 5.09
C ILE A 296 -12.36 11.45 6.13
N GLY A 297 -13.23 10.48 6.43
CA GLY A 297 -14.40 10.68 7.29
C GLY A 297 -15.34 11.75 6.71
N THR A 298 -15.82 12.66 7.57
CA THR A 298 -16.64 13.82 7.17
C THR A 298 -15.81 15.06 6.84
N GLY A 299 -14.50 15.06 7.08
CA GLY A 299 -13.63 16.24 6.97
C GLY A 299 -13.83 17.28 8.07
N ASP A 300 -14.55 16.93 9.14
CA ASP A 300 -14.81 17.83 10.26
C ASP A 300 -13.53 18.12 11.05
N ARG A 301 -13.49 19.29 11.69
CA ARG A 301 -12.39 19.73 12.57
C ARG A 301 -12.13 18.80 13.76
N SER A 302 -13.11 18.01 14.16
CA SER A 302 -13.01 17.01 15.24
C SER A 302 -12.21 15.78 14.84
N GLU A 303 -12.24 15.39 13.57
CA GLU A 303 -11.61 14.17 13.02
C GLU A 303 -10.11 14.32 12.71
N LYS A 304 -9.51 15.42 13.15
CA LYS A 304 -8.12 15.75 12.89
C LYS A 304 -7.13 14.65 13.29
N ILE A 305 -6.24 14.31 12.37
CA ILE A 305 -5.06 13.50 12.68
C ILE A 305 -3.89 14.37 13.15
N ARG A 306 -3.75 15.59 12.56
CA ARG A 306 -2.64 16.50 12.83
C ARG A 306 -3.08 17.94 12.90
N THR A 307 -2.48 18.71 13.81
CA THR A 307 -2.71 20.14 13.95
C THR A 307 -1.44 20.93 13.73
N TYR A 308 -1.50 21.90 12.85
CA TYR A 308 -0.47 22.89 12.54
C TYR A 308 -0.81 24.20 13.25
N ASN A 309 -0.11 24.53 14.31
CA ASN A 309 -0.38 25.71 15.15
C ASN A 309 0.68 26.79 14.89
N PHE A 310 0.37 27.77 14.07
CA PHE A 310 1.27 28.84 13.68
C PHE A 310 1.63 29.76 14.84
N PRO A 311 0.70 30.24 15.70
CA PRO A 311 1.05 31.09 16.84
C PRO A 311 2.06 30.46 17.80
N GLN A 312 2.10 29.13 17.89
CA GLN A 312 2.99 28.39 18.77
C GLN A 312 4.17 27.72 18.02
N GLY A 313 4.26 27.88 16.69
CA GLY A 313 5.30 27.28 15.88
C GLY A 313 5.40 25.75 15.98
N ARG A 314 4.28 25.08 16.29
CA ARG A 314 4.28 23.62 16.56
C ARG A 314 3.34 22.84 15.66
N VAL A 315 3.70 21.58 15.44
CA VAL A 315 2.85 20.56 14.82
C VAL A 315 2.61 19.45 15.83
N THR A 316 1.35 19.03 15.98
CA THR A 316 0.97 17.93 16.88
C THR A 316 0.25 16.86 16.08
N ASP A 317 0.78 15.63 16.07
CA ASP A 317 0.07 14.45 15.57
C ASP A 317 -0.70 13.81 16.74
N HIS A 318 -2.02 13.79 16.62
CA HIS A 318 -2.92 13.36 17.70
C HIS A 318 -3.03 11.83 17.79
N ARG A 319 -2.66 11.09 16.77
CA ARG A 319 -2.71 9.62 16.76
C ARG A 319 -1.66 9.00 17.69
N ILE A 320 -0.52 9.68 17.81
CA ILE A 320 0.66 9.22 18.56
C ILE A 320 1.06 10.20 19.66
N ASN A 321 0.30 11.30 19.85
CA ASN A 321 0.59 12.38 20.80
C ASN A 321 1.99 13.00 20.64
N LEU A 322 2.52 13.02 19.41
CA LEU A 322 3.82 13.63 19.12
C LEU A 322 3.65 15.13 18.86
N THR A 323 4.45 15.97 19.53
CA THR A 323 4.48 17.42 19.31
C THR A 323 5.89 17.87 18.96
N LEU A 324 6.03 18.56 17.81
CA LEU A 324 7.30 19.09 17.31
C LEU A 324 7.21 20.61 17.15
N TYR A 325 8.23 21.32 17.63
CA TYR A 325 8.32 22.80 17.57
C TYR A 325 9.18 23.26 16.38
N LYS A 326 8.90 22.72 15.19
CA LYS A 326 9.61 23.01 13.94
C LYS A 326 8.65 23.16 12.75
N LEU A 327 7.56 23.91 12.95
CA LEU A 327 6.46 24.06 12.00
C LEU A 327 6.97 24.41 10.59
N ASP A 328 7.84 25.43 10.44
CA ASP A 328 8.30 25.88 9.15
C ASP A 328 9.10 24.81 8.39
N LYS A 329 9.93 24.04 9.11
CA LYS A 329 10.69 22.94 8.50
C LYS A 329 9.76 21.82 8.04
N ILE A 330 8.71 21.52 8.83
CA ILE A 330 7.72 20.51 8.48
C ILE A 330 6.97 20.92 7.23
N LEU A 331 6.51 22.19 7.13
CA LEU A 331 5.85 22.72 5.93
C LEU A 331 6.78 22.78 4.71
N ASP A 332 8.08 22.86 4.94
CA ASP A 332 9.11 22.74 3.89
C ASP A 332 9.45 21.26 3.55
N GLY A 333 8.69 20.29 4.05
CA GLY A 333 8.84 18.86 3.72
C GLY A 333 9.72 18.04 4.69
N ASP A 334 10.09 18.54 5.88
CA ASP A 334 10.82 17.76 6.90
C ASP A 334 9.82 16.99 7.79
N ILE A 335 9.10 16.01 7.20
CA ILE A 335 8.06 15.23 7.89
C ILE A 335 8.53 13.82 8.30
N GLN A 336 9.78 13.44 8.01
CA GLN A 336 10.27 12.08 8.24
C GLN A 336 10.12 11.62 9.69
N GLU A 337 10.45 12.46 10.66
CA GLU A 337 10.34 12.13 12.08
C GLU A 337 8.90 11.77 12.51
N ILE A 338 7.89 12.45 11.93
CA ILE A 338 6.48 12.16 12.20
C ILE A 338 6.11 10.81 11.61
N ILE A 339 6.55 10.56 10.39
CA ILE A 339 6.27 9.30 9.67
C ILE A 339 6.91 8.13 10.41
N ASP A 340 8.18 8.24 10.81
CA ASP A 340 8.90 7.20 11.55
C ASP A 340 8.20 6.87 12.87
N ALA A 341 7.72 7.88 13.59
CA ALA A 341 6.96 7.69 14.81
C ALA A 341 5.59 7.00 14.54
N CYS A 342 4.92 7.33 13.43
CA CYS A 342 3.68 6.65 13.03
C CYS A 342 3.94 5.18 12.66
N ILE A 343 5.01 4.89 11.92
CA ILE A 343 5.43 3.53 11.56
C ILE A 343 5.71 2.72 12.84
N ALA A 344 6.49 3.28 13.77
CA ALA A 344 6.81 2.61 15.04
C ALA A 344 5.54 2.31 15.87
N ALA A 345 4.59 3.26 15.92
CA ALA A 345 3.33 3.06 16.62
C ALA A 345 2.45 1.98 15.96
N ASP A 346 2.40 1.91 14.63
CA ASP A 346 1.68 0.87 13.89
C ASP A 346 2.30 -0.51 14.10
N GLN A 347 3.62 -0.60 14.00
CA GLN A 347 4.38 -1.83 14.30
C GLN A 347 4.12 -2.33 15.73
N ALA A 348 4.14 -1.42 16.72
CA ALA A 348 3.84 -1.78 18.11
C ALA A 348 2.42 -2.32 18.28
N LYS A 349 1.41 -1.72 17.60
CA LYS A 349 0.03 -2.21 17.61
C LYS A 349 -0.10 -3.59 16.97
N LYS A 350 0.58 -3.83 15.85
CA LYS A 350 0.58 -5.12 15.15
C LYS A 350 1.24 -6.20 16.01
N LEU A 351 2.38 -5.89 16.65
CA LEU A 351 3.06 -6.81 17.58
C LEU A 351 2.18 -7.18 18.78
N ALA A 352 1.48 -6.21 19.37
CA ALA A 352 0.56 -6.47 20.48
C ALA A 352 -0.57 -7.42 20.05
N LYS A 353 -1.19 -7.22 18.89
CA LYS A 353 -2.23 -8.12 18.36
C LYS A 353 -1.71 -9.55 18.13
N MET A 354 -0.49 -9.70 17.58
CA MET A 354 0.10 -11.02 17.39
C MET A 354 0.40 -11.74 18.71
N GLN A 355 0.62 -11.01 19.80
CA GLN A 355 0.82 -11.59 21.13
C GLN A 355 -0.48 -12.06 21.76
N ASP A 356 -1.59 -11.36 21.51
CA ASP A 356 -2.92 -11.71 22.01
C ASP A 356 -3.54 -12.91 21.28
N GLU A 357 -3.09 -13.22 20.05
CA GLU A 357 -3.56 -14.33 19.22
C GLU A 357 -2.77 -15.65 19.41
N ASN A 358 -1.64 -15.62 20.13
CA ASN A 358 -0.81 -16.78 20.47
C ASN A 358 -0.94 -17.17 21.96
#